data_2bb2a00a4cf22334d58ffee705025088
#
_entry.id   2bb2a00a4cf22334d58ffee705025088
#
_cell.length_a   1.000
_cell.length_b   1.000
_cell.length_c   1.000
_cell.angle_alpha   90.00
_cell.angle_beta   90.00
_cell.angle_gamma   90.00
#
_symmetry.space_group_name_H-M   'P 1'
#
loop_
_entity.id
_entity.type
_entity.pdbx_description
1 polymer ?
#
loop_
_entity_poly.entity_id
_entity_poly.type
_entity_poly.pdbx_seq_one_letter_code
_entity_poly.pdbx_strand_id
1 'polypeptide(L)'
;FPYGITLPSQDFHKYCKDMASVMANKMDIQCTSNMVFLSGKSDIGSVDFQIGETIGGLQIDVNTDKNEIVQGIFELKYLTIFTKCTNLCNEVKLFLKNDYALVVRYQVAALGEIKLVLSPSEPDN
;
A
#
# COMPACT_ATOMS: atom_id res chain seq x y z
N PHE A 1 3.53 -14.60 2.23
CA PHE A 1 3.18 -13.53 1.26
C PHE A 1 4.16 -13.56 0.09
N PRO A 2 3.67 -13.63 -1.17
CA PRO A 2 4.54 -13.62 -2.36
C PRO A 2 5.37 -12.35 -2.50
N TYR A 3 4.81 -11.20 -2.10
CA TYR A 3 5.49 -9.92 -2.19
C TYR A 3 5.40 -9.15 -0.88
N GLY A 4 6.52 -8.55 -0.50
CA GLY A 4 6.58 -7.54 0.54
C GLY A 4 7.05 -6.23 -0.07
N ILE A 5 6.34 -5.14 0.19
CA ILE A 5 6.66 -3.82 -0.35
C ILE A 5 7.14 -2.94 0.79
N THR A 6 8.34 -2.38 0.67
CA THR A 6 8.87 -1.43 1.63
C THR A 6 9.00 -0.07 0.94
N LEU A 7 8.47 0.97 1.56
CA LEU A 7 8.58 2.32 1.01
C LEU A 7 8.66 3.34 2.15
N PRO A 8 9.18 4.56 1.86
CA PRO A 8 9.18 5.63 2.86
C PRO A 8 7.75 5.93 3.32
N SER A 9 7.57 6.11 4.62
CA SER A 9 6.25 6.38 5.19
C SER A 9 5.66 7.68 4.66
N GLN A 10 6.48 8.68 4.37
CA GLN A 10 6.02 9.93 3.79
C GLN A 10 5.47 9.75 2.37
N ASP A 11 6.07 8.86 1.59
CA ASP A 11 5.58 8.54 0.24
C ASP A 11 4.22 7.87 0.31
N PHE A 12 4.05 6.92 1.21
CA PHE A 12 2.77 6.25 1.40
C PHE A 12 1.69 7.24 1.85
N HIS A 13 2.04 8.14 2.77
CA HIS A 13 1.15 9.21 3.20
C HIS A 13 0.69 10.05 2.02
N LYS A 14 1.63 10.42 1.15
CA LYS A 14 1.31 11.23 -0.04
C LYS A 14 0.35 10.51 -0.99
N TYR A 15 0.57 9.22 -1.23
CA TYR A 15 -0.33 8.44 -2.10
C TYR A 15 -1.74 8.39 -1.53
N CYS A 16 -1.89 8.14 -0.23
CA CYS A 16 -3.19 8.14 0.42
C CYS A 16 -3.86 9.52 0.34
N LYS A 17 -3.08 10.58 0.55
CA LYS A 17 -3.59 11.96 0.48
C LYS A 17 -4.05 12.32 -0.92
N ASP A 18 -3.29 11.94 -1.95
CA ASP A 18 -3.65 12.21 -3.34
C ASP A 18 -4.93 11.47 -3.74
N MET A 19 -5.12 10.25 -3.26
CA MET A 19 -6.37 9.52 -3.50
C MET A 19 -7.55 10.14 -2.78
N ALA A 20 -7.35 10.60 -1.55
CA ALA A 20 -8.40 11.29 -0.82
C ALA A 20 -8.79 12.60 -1.52
N SER A 21 -7.86 13.26 -2.20
CA SER A 21 -8.13 14.52 -2.90
C SER A 21 -9.07 14.36 -4.11
N VAL A 22 -9.15 13.17 -4.70
CA VAL A 22 -10.14 12.86 -5.74
C VAL A 22 -11.36 12.14 -5.15
N MET A 23 -11.48 12.12 -3.83
CA MET A 23 -12.60 11.51 -3.10
C MET A 23 -12.75 10.01 -3.35
N ALA A 24 -11.65 9.32 -3.61
CA ALA A 24 -11.64 7.87 -3.71
C ALA A 24 -11.94 7.25 -2.34
N ASN A 25 -12.74 6.19 -2.31
CA ASN A 25 -13.05 5.46 -1.08
C ASN A 25 -12.18 4.22 -0.91
N LYS A 26 -11.57 3.75 -1.98
CA LYS A 26 -10.79 2.52 -2.01
C LYS A 26 -9.49 2.73 -2.76
N MET A 27 -8.48 1.98 -2.35
CA MET A 27 -7.20 1.89 -3.04
C MET A 27 -7.05 0.50 -3.63
N ASP A 28 -6.83 0.42 -4.94
CA ASP A 28 -6.45 -0.81 -5.63
C ASP A 28 -4.93 -0.90 -5.62
N ILE A 29 -4.39 -1.99 -5.09
CA ILE A 29 -2.96 -2.23 -5.01
C ILE A 29 -2.64 -3.45 -5.85
N GLN A 30 -1.75 -3.29 -6.83
CA GLN A 30 -1.23 -4.40 -7.64
C GLN A 30 0.29 -4.42 -7.52
N CYS A 31 0.85 -5.61 -7.41
CA CYS A 31 2.29 -5.78 -7.29
C CYS A 31 2.77 -6.90 -8.21
N THR A 32 3.82 -6.61 -8.94
CA THR A 32 4.60 -7.60 -9.69
C THR A 32 5.99 -7.69 -9.07
N SER A 33 6.87 -8.49 -9.65
CA SER A 33 8.24 -8.64 -9.12
C SER A 33 9.06 -7.35 -9.18
N ASN A 34 8.66 -6.36 -9.99
CA ASN A 34 9.44 -5.14 -10.18
C ASN A 34 8.64 -3.84 -10.19
N MET A 35 7.33 -3.91 -10.00
CA MET A 35 6.47 -2.72 -10.13
C MET A 35 5.31 -2.78 -9.17
N VAL A 36 4.93 -1.63 -8.62
CA VAL A 36 3.73 -1.47 -7.81
C VAL A 36 2.80 -0.47 -8.50
N PHE A 37 1.52 -0.83 -8.61
CA PHE A 37 0.48 0.04 -9.16
C PHE A 37 -0.50 0.35 -8.05
N LEU A 38 -0.75 1.65 -7.83
CA LEU A 38 -1.75 2.12 -6.88
C LEU A 38 -2.77 2.95 -7.64
N SER A 39 -4.05 2.67 -7.45
CA SER A 39 -5.09 3.45 -8.11
C SER A 39 -6.29 3.68 -7.21
N GLY A 40 -6.92 4.82 -7.42
CA GLY A 40 -8.15 5.20 -6.75
C GLY A 40 -9.01 6.04 -7.69
N LYS A 41 -10.33 5.89 -7.59
CA LYS A 41 -11.25 6.63 -8.46
C LYS A 41 -12.54 6.98 -7.75
N SER A 42 -13.19 8.01 -8.24
CA SER A 42 -14.52 8.43 -7.83
C SER A 42 -15.23 9.06 -9.04
N ASP A 43 -16.43 9.60 -8.81
CA ASP A 43 -17.18 10.29 -9.86
C ASP A 43 -16.48 11.56 -10.36
N ILE A 44 -15.59 12.14 -9.57
CA ILE A 44 -14.92 13.41 -9.95
C ILE A 44 -13.54 13.19 -10.58
N GLY A 45 -12.99 11.99 -10.51
CA GLY A 45 -11.68 11.75 -11.11
C GLY A 45 -11.03 10.46 -10.69
N SER A 46 -9.80 10.26 -11.15
CA SER A 46 -8.98 9.10 -10.80
C SER A 46 -7.52 9.50 -10.62
N VAL A 47 -6.82 8.72 -9.81
CA VAL A 47 -5.39 8.85 -9.59
C VAL A 47 -4.76 7.48 -9.75
N ASP A 48 -3.71 7.40 -10.56
CA ASP A 48 -2.97 6.16 -10.80
C ASP A 48 -1.48 6.43 -10.61
N PHE A 49 -0.83 5.56 -9.84
CA PHE A 49 0.61 5.62 -9.64
C PHE A 49 1.23 4.32 -10.12
N GLN A 50 2.33 4.42 -10.85
CA GLN A 50 3.15 3.30 -11.27
C GLN A 50 4.54 3.51 -10.69
N ILE A 51 4.95 2.67 -9.75
CA ILE A 51 6.15 2.90 -8.95
C ILE A 51 7.10 1.72 -9.12
N GLY A 52 8.30 2.01 -9.62
CA GLY A 52 9.38 1.03 -9.69
C GLY A 52 10.29 1.12 -8.48
N GLU A 53 11.17 0.14 -8.33
CA GLU A 53 12.16 0.16 -7.26
C GLU A 53 13.20 1.26 -7.47
N THR A 54 13.54 1.96 -6.39
CA THR A 54 14.58 2.99 -6.39
C THR A 54 15.40 2.92 -5.11
N ILE A 55 16.66 3.33 -5.19
CA ILE A 55 17.51 3.45 -4.00
C ILE A 55 16.93 4.54 -3.09
N GLY A 56 16.67 4.19 -1.84
CA GLY A 56 16.08 5.12 -0.87
C GLY A 56 14.58 5.30 -1.03
N GLY A 57 13.96 4.61 -2.00
CA GLY A 57 12.53 4.65 -2.24
C GLY A 57 11.88 3.29 -2.03
N LEU A 58 10.95 2.95 -2.93
CA LEU A 58 10.23 1.69 -2.87
C LEU A 58 11.14 0.50 -3.18
N GLN A 59 10.98 -0.58 -2.41
CA GLN A 59 11.66 -1.85 -2.64
C GLN A 59 10.65 -2.99 -2.54
N ILE A 60 10.84 -4.02 -3.37
CA ILE A 60 9.96 -5.18 -3.42
C ILE A 60 10.76 -6.44 -3.03
N ASP A 61 10.31 -7.12 -1.98
CA ASP A 61 10.83 -8.43 -1.60
C ASP A 61 10.00 -9.50 -2.30
N VAL A 62 10.64 -10.29 -3.16
CA VAL A 62 9.97 -11.33 -3.93
C VAL A 62 10.21 -12.67 -3.22
N ASN A 63 9.11 -13.27 -2.75
CA ASN A 63 9.13 -14.53 -2.00
C ASN A 63 8.40 -15.64 -2.75
N THR A 64 8.40 -15.58 -4.07
CA THR A 64 7.74 -16.57 -4.91
C THR A 64 8.60 -16.87 -6.14
N ASP A 65 8.55 -18.12 -6.61
CA ASP A 65 9.18 -18.51 -7.87
C ASP A 65 8.28 -18.25 -9.07
N LYS A 66 7.04 -17.85 -8.82
CA LYS A 66 6.06 -17.60 -9.87
C LYS A 66 6.14 -16.14 -10.31
N ASN A 67 6.03 -15.93 -11.62
CA ASN A 67 5.88 -14.58 -12.16
C ASN A 67 4.39 -14.21 -12.12
N GLU A 68 3.90 -13.88 -10.93
CA GLU A 68 2.47 -13.62 -10.73
C GLU A 68 2.20 -12.15 -10.39
N ILE A 69 0.96 -11.74 -10.68
CA ILE A 69 0.46 -10.43 -10.27
C ILE A 69 -0.39 -10.65 -9.03
N VAL A 70 -0.08 -9.90 -7.98
CA VAL A 70 -0.87 -9.92 -6.75
C VAL A 70 -1.64 -8.61 -6.67
N GLN A 71 -2.93 -8.70 -6.35
CA GLN A 71 -3.83 -7.56 -6.33
C GLN A 71 -4.80 -7.63 -5.17
N GLY A 72 -5.14 -6.48 -4.63
CA GLY A 72 -6.19 -6.36 -3.65
C GLY A 72 -6.75 -4.94 -3.63
N ILE A 73 -8.01 -4.81 -3.21
CA ILE A 73 -8.70 -3.53 -3.08
C ILE A 73 -9.02 -3.36 -1.60
N PHE A 74 -8.67 -2.19 -1.04
CA PHE A 74 -8.79 -1.93 0.39
C PHE A 74 -9.42 -0.55 0.62
N GLU A 75 -10.19 -0.43 1.71
CA GLU A 75 -10.81 0.85 2.04
C GLU A 75 -9.76 1.87 2.46
N LEU A 76 -9.76 3.01 1.79
CA LEU A 76 -8.77 4.07 1.98
C LEU A 76 -8.79 4.63 3.40
N LYS A 77 -9.96 4.70 4.04
CA LYS A 77 -10.09 5.24 5.39
C LYS A 77 -9.22 4.51 6.41
N TYR A 78 -9.06 3.19 6.27
CA TYR A 78 -8.22 2.41 7.18
C TYR A 78 -6.73 2.62 6.87
N LEU A 79 -6.37 2.72 5.60
CA LEU A 79 -4.98 3.01 5.22
C LEU A 79 -4.57 4.41 5.70
N THR A 80 -5.48 5.37 5.62
CA THR A 80 -5.22 6.74 6.07
C THR A 80 -4.93 6.82 7.57
N ILE A 81 -5.53 5.94 8.38
CA ILE A 81 -5.24 5.90 9.82
C ILE A 81 -3.75 5.67 10.06
N PHE A 82 -3.12 4.81 9.27
CA PHE A 82 -1.69 4.54 9.39
C PHE A 82 -0.82 5.73 9.03
N THR A 83 -1.29 6.62 8.17
CA THR A 83 -0.50 7.78 7.78
C THR A 83 -0.30 8.77 8.94
N LYS A 84 -1.12 8.68 9.98
CA LYS A 84 -0.95 9.49 11.19
C LYS A 84 0.31 9.10 11.97
N CYS A 85 0.86 7.92 11.70
CA CYS A 85 2.09 7.43 12.33
C CYS A 85 3.35 7.82 11.54
N THR A 86 3.20 8.58 10.45
CA THR A 86 4.31 8.94 9.55
C THR A 86 5.47 9.61 10.27
N ASN A 87 5.19 10.41 11.30
CA ASN A 87 6.23 11.10 12.07
C ASN A 87 6.95 10.20 13.06
N LEU A 88 6.44 8.98 13.30
CA LEU A 88 7.00 8.04 14.28
C LEU A 88 7.92 7.02 13.66
N CYS A 89 7.90 6.86 12.34
CA CYS A 89 8.66 5.84 11.63
C CYS A 89 9.00 6.28 10.22
N ASN A 90 10.14 5.79 9.70
CA ASN A 90 10.65 6.21 8.39
C ASN A 90 10.09 5.37 7.26
N GLU A 91 9.72 4.13 7.54
CA GLU A 91 9.31 3.17 6.53
C GLU A 91 8.01 2.48 6.91
N VAL A 92 7.24 2.11 5.87
CA VAL A 92 6.08 1.24 6.01
C VAL A 92 6.33 -0.02 5.16
N LYS A 93 5.87 -1.16 5.66
CA LYS A 93 5.93 -2.43 4.93
C LYS A 93 4.53 -2.91 4.66
N LEU A 94 4.27 -3.31 3.41
CA LEU A 94 3.00 -3.84 2.97
C LEU A 94 3.22 -5.28 2.52
N PHE A 95 2.45 -6.21 3.07
CA PHE A 95 2.50 -7.62 2.67
C PHE A 95 1.19 -7.96 1.96
N LEU A 96 1.30 -8.36 0.70
CA LEU A 96 0.16 -8.55 -0.18
C LEU A 96 0.13 -9.97 -0.73
N LYS A 97 -1.07 -10.55 -0.77
CA LYS A 97 -1.35 -11.86 -1.32
C LYS A 97 -2.76 -11.86 -1.89
N ASN A 98 -2.97 -12.54 -3.03
CA ASN A 98 -4.29 -12.61 -3.65
C ASN A 98 -5.32 -13.25 -2.70
N ASP A 99 -6.51 -12.66 -2.67
CA ASP A 99 -7.66 -13.15 -1.88
C ASP A 99 -7.37 -13.24 -0.38
N TYR A 100 -6.46 -12.41 0.10
CA TYR A 100 -6.04 -12.40 1.49
C TYR A 100 -5.96 -10.99 2.04
N ALA A 101 -5.91 -10.88 3.37
CA ALA A 101 -5.78 -9.60 4.04
C ALA A 101 -4.46 -8.92 3.70
N LEU A 102 -4.50 -7.59 3.57
CA LEU A 102 -3.29 -6.77 3.50
C LEU A 102 -2.74 -6.58 4.91
N VAL A 103 -1.46 -6.78 5.09
CA VAL A 103 -0.78 -6.49 6.34
C VAL A 103 0.09 -5.25 6.15
N VAL A 104 -0.18 -4.21 6.94
CA VAL A 104 0.60 -2.96 6.93
C VAL A 104 1.35 -2.87 8.25
N ARG A 105 2.66 -2.68 8.19
CA ARG A 105 3.52 -2.65 9.37
C ARG A 105 4.38 -1.40 9.40
N TYR A 106 4.41 -0.73 10.56
CA TYR A 106 5.34 0.34 10.88
C TYR A 106 6.20 -0.09 12.05
N GLN A 107 7.51 0.06 11.92
CA GLN A 107 8.42 -0.15 13.03
C GLN A 107 8.66 1.18 13.73
N VAL A 108 8.33 1.27 15.00
CA VAL A 108 8.46 2.49 15.80
C VAL A 108 9.66 2.32 16.73
N ALA A 109 10.86 2.56 16.20
CA ALA A 109 12.14 2.57 16.95
C ALA A 109 12.18 1.53 18.08
N ALA A 110 12.44 1.95 19.32
CA ALA A 110 12.52 1.06 20.49
C ALA A 110 11.16 0.72 21.09
N LEU A 111 10.08 1.33 20.61
CA LEU A 111 8.73 1.13 21.17
C LEU A 111 8.02 -0.08 20.61
N GLY A 112 8.52 -0.66 19.51
CA GLY A 112 7.94 -1.83 18.90
C GLY A 112 7.34 -1.59 17.53
N GLU A 113 6.24 -2.26 17.22
CA GLU A 113 5.66 -2.30 15.89
C GLU A 113 4.16 -1.99 15.94
N ILE A 114 3.70 -1.20 14.96
CA ILE A 114 2.29 -0.97 14.72
C ILE A 114 1.92 -1.80 13.49
N LYS A 115 0.88 -2.62 13.63
CA LYS A 115 0.43 -3.54 12.59
C LYS A 115 -1.06 -3.39 12.36
N LEU A 116 -1.45 -3.28 11.08
CA LEU A 116 -2.85 -3.27 10.66
C LEU A 116 -3.08 -4.43 9.70
N VAL A 117 -4.16 -5.15 9.90
CA VAL A 117 -4.59 -6.23 9.01
C VAL A 117 -5.94 -5.82 8.42
N LEU A 118 -5.99 -5.66 7.09
CA LEU A 118 -7.19 -5.22 6.39
C LEU A 118 -7.73 -6.33 5.50
N SER A 119 -9.02 -6.62 5.64
CA SER A 119 -9.69 -7.53 4.70
C SER A 119 -9.87 -6.86 3.35
N PRO A 120 -9.79 -7.63 2.24
CA PRO A 120 -10.07 -7.09 0.91
C PRO A 120 -11.48 -6.57 0.83
N SER A 121 -11.67 -5.53 0.02
CA SER A 121 -12.96 -4.94 -0.28
C SER A 121 -13.39 -5.32 -1.69
N GLU A 122 -14.69 -5.18 -1.98
CA GLU A 122 -15.20 -5.37 -3.32
C GLU A 122 -14.95 -4.13 -4.16
N PRO A 123 -14.75 -4.28 -5.50
CA PRO A 123 -14.63 -3.12 -6.37
C PRO A 123 -15.89 -2.27 -6.34
N ASP A 124 -15.74 -0.95 -6.49
CA ASP A 124 -16.88 -0.05 -6.68
C ASP A 124 -17.44 -0.24 -8.09
N ASN A 125 -18.75 -0.38 -8.16
CA ASN A 125 -19.45 -0.50 -9.44
C ASN A 125 -19.82 0.86 -10.00
#